data_e0a4c1c30c0f1a9c998cd94661455c11
#
_entry.id   e0a4c1c30c0f1a9c998cd94661455c11
#
_cell.length_a   1.000
_cell.length_b   1.000
_cell.length_c   1.000
_cell.angle_alpha   90.00
_cell.angle_beta   90.00
_cell.angle_gamma   90.00
#
_symmetry.space_group_name_H-M   'P 1'
#
loop_
_entity.id
_entity.type
_entity.pdbx_description
1 polymer ?
#
loop_
_entity_poly.entity_id
_entity_poly.type
_entity_poly.pdbx_seq_one_letter_code
_entity_poly.pdbx_strand_id
1 'polypeptide(L)'
;MIKRWSFDNDRLFDLVATNQKHGTCCLYKNDQSMSRIGDINIIYNSQNQEIKIQITNVRKSSFCDIDEQWAKIEGEGDLSLKYWQNVHKEFFINEKPDFETTDMLELNEFVVIN
;
A
#
# COMPACT_ATOMS: atom_id res chain seq x y z
N MET A 1 -9.05 16.90 -3.14
CA MET A 1 -9.46 16.02 -4.25
C MET A 1 -9.48 14.58 -3.78
N ILE A 2 -10.54 13.84 -4.10
CA ILE A 2 -10.64 12.42 -3.78
C ILE A 2 -10.00 11.64 -4.92
N LYS A 3 -9.03 10.78 -4.60
CA LYS A 3 -8.44 9.87 -5.58
C LYS A 3 -9.26 8.60 -5.66
N ARG A 4 -9.32 8.03 -6.86
CA ARG A 4 -10.00 6.76 -7.10
C ARG A 4 -9.02 5.82 -7.81
N TRP A 5 -8.81 4.64 -7.23
CA TRP A 5 -7.81 3.71 -7.75
C TRP A 5 -8.15 2.26 -7.38
N SER A 6 -7.46 1.31 -7.99
CA SER A 6 -7.64 -0.12 -7.73
C SER A 6 -6.29 -0.79 -7.50
N PHE A 7 -6.33 -1.93 -6.80
CA PHE A 7 -5.18 -2.83 -6.72
C PHE A 7 -5.04 -3.65 -8.01
N ASP A 8 -3.89 -4.32 -8.15
CA ASP A 8 -3.64 -5.21 -9.30
C ASP A 8 -4.59 -6.40 -9.34
N ASN A 9 -5.12 -6.82 -8.20
CA ASN A 9 -6.05 -7.93 -8.12
C ASN A 9 -7.09 -7.68 -7.03
N ASP A 10 -8.25 -8.33 -7.20
CA ASP A 10 -9.39 -8.13 -6.32
C ASP A 10 -9.18 -8.71 -4.92
N ARG A 11 -8.22 -9.63 -4.77
CA ARG A 11 -7.95 -10.20 -3.44
C ARG A 11 -7.48 -9.13 -2.46
N LEU A 12 -6.69 -8.16 -2.92
CA LEU A 12 -6.24 -7.06 -2.07
C LEU A 12 -7.41 -6.15 -1.67
N PHE A 13 -8.35 -5.92 -2.57
CA PHE A 13 -9.58 -5.22 -2.25
C PHE A 13 -10.34 -5.93 -1.13
N ASP A 14 -10.49 -7.27 -1.23
CA ASP A 14 -11.19 -8.05 -0.22
C ASP A 14 -10.48 -7.99 1.15
N LEU A 15 -9.16 -7.96 1.18
CA LEU A 15 -8.40 -7.81 2.43
C LEU A 15 -8.66 -6.46 3.09
N VAL A 16 -8.84 -5.40 2.31
CA VAL A 16 -9.24 -4.09 2.83
C VAL A 16 -10.67 -4.17 3.37
N ALA A 17 -11.58 -4.80 2.63
CA ALA A 17 -12.98 -4.91 3.04
C ALA A 17 -13.14 -5.65 4.37
N THR A 18 -12.27 -6.61 4.66
CA THR A 18 -12.31 -7.38 5.92
C THR A 18 -11.44 -6.78 7.02
N ASN A 19 -10.85 -5.62 6.80
CA ASN A 19 -9.94 -4.92 7.73
C ASN A 19 -8.63 -5.68 8.02
N GLN A 20 -8.27 -6.67 7.23
CA GLN A 20 -6.97 -7.35 7.35
C GLN A 20 -5.86 -6.48 6.78
N LYS A 21 -6.11 -5.81 5.65
CA LYS A 21 -5.16 -4.89 5.03
C LYS A 21 -5.57 -3.46 5.36
N HIS A 22 -4.69 -2.74 6.08
CA HIS A 22 -4.93 -1.33 6.42
C HIS A 22 -3.69 -0.47 6.18
N GLY A 23 -2.88 -0.88 5.23
CA GLY A 23 -1.74 -0.12 4.75
C GLY A 23 -1.39 -0.51 3.32
N THR A 24 -0.74 0.39 2.63
CA THR A 24 -0.24 0.16 1.28
C THR A 24 1.01 1.00 1.05
N CYS A 25 1.84 0.61 0.11
CA CYS A 25 3.05 1.33 -0.20
C CYS A 25 3.22 1.53 -1.70
N CYS A 26 4.00 2.53 -2.06
CA CYS A 26 4.39 2.80 -3.43
C CYS A 26 5.81 3.36 -3.44
N LEU A 27 6.41 3.43 -4.63
CA LEU A 27 7.70 4.08 -4.78
C LEU A 27 7.56 5.56 -4.45
N TYR A 28 8.45 6.06 -3.59
CA TYR A 28 8.51 7.48 -3.29
C TYR A 28 8.98 8.25 -4.52
N LYS A 29 8.31 9.33 -4.86
CA LYS A 29 8.67 10.20 -5.98
C LYS A 29 9.19 11.54 -5.50
N ASN A 30 8.36 12.27 -4.75
CA ASN A 30 8.71 13.55 -4.16
C ASN A 30 7.69 13.89 -3.08
N ASP A 31 7.99 14.88 -2.24
CA ASP A 31 7.13 15.21 -1.11
C ASP A 31 5.76 15.75 -1.53
N GLN A 32 5.68 16.42 -2.69
CA GLN A 32 4.41 17.00 -3.16
C GLN A 32 3.43 15.95 -3.66
N SER A 33 3.93 14.81 -4.15
CA SER A 33 3.05 13.73 -4.63
C SER A 33 2.65 12.75 -3.54
N MET A 34 3.19 12.88 -2.32
CA MET A 34 2.82 12.01 -1.21
C MET A 34 1.37 12.25 -0.79
N SER A 35 0.73 11.18 -0.33
CA SER A 35 -0.56 11.28 0.36
C SER A 35 -0.40 12.11 1.63
N ARG A 36 -1.51 12.65 2.12
CA ARG A 36 -1.55 13.44 3.36
C ARG A 36 -2.51 12.81 4.34
N ILE A 37 -2.20 12.93 5.63
CA ILE A 37 -3.10 12.50 6.68
C ILE A 37 -4.44 13.23 6.51
N GLY A 38 -5.53 12.47 6.52
CA GLY A 38 -6.87 12.99 6.30
C GLY A 38 -7.39 12.83 4.88
N ASP A 39 -6.52 12.53 3.91
CA ASP A 39 -6.95 12.32 2.53
C ASP A 39 -7.95 11.16 2.46
N ILE A 40 -8.97 11.33 1.62
CA ILE A 40 -9.97 10.30 1.37
C ILE A 40 -9.72 9.73 -0.01
N ASN A 41 -9.71 8.40 -0.12
CA ASN A 41 -9.56 7.68 -1.37
C ASN A 41 -10.70 6.69 -1.53
N ILE A 42 -11.05 6.41 -2.78
CA ILE A 42 -12.02 5.36 -3.12
C ILE A 42 -11.25 4.26 -3.83
N ILE A 43 -11.31 3.05 -3.27
CA ILE A 43 -10.72 1.86 -3.88
C ILE A 43 -11.85 1.09 -4.55
N TYR A 44 -11.63 0.65 -5.79
CA TYR A 44 -12.62 -0.14 -6.52
C TYR A 44 -12.03 -1.46 -6.99
N ASN A 45 -12.90 -2.42 -7.26
CA ASN A 45 -12.50 -3.74 -7.79
C ASN A 45 -13.02 -3.94 -9.22
N SER A 46 -12.78 -5.12 -9.78
CA SER A 46 -13.18 -5.43 -11.16
C SER A 46 -14.69 -5.44 -11.37
N GLN A 47 -15.48 -5.52 -10.31
CA GLN A 47 -16.95 -5.50 -10.36
C GLN A 47 -17.50 -4.10 -10.03
N ASN A 48 -16.65 -3.08 -9.99
CA ASN A 48 -17.01 -1.69 -9.65
C ASN A 48 -17.60 -1.53 -8.24
N GLN A 49 -17.34 -2.48 -7.35
CA GLN A 49 -17.61 -2.26 -5.93
C GLN A 49 -16.58 -1.28 -5.37
N GLU A 50 -16.97 -0.48 -4.40
CA GLU A 50 -16.11 0.60 -3.88
C GLU A 50 -15.98 0.52 -2.37
N ILE A 51 -14.79 0.86 -1.88
CA ILE A 51 -14.52 1.07 -0.46
C ILE A 51 -13.92 2.47 -0.32
N LYS A 52 -14.44 3.23 0.64
CA LYS A 52 -13.88 4.54 0.96
C LYS A 52 -12.92 4.38 2.13
N ILE A 53 -11.72 4.91 1.99
CA ILE A 53 -10.70 4.90 3.05
C ILE A 53 -10.24 6.29 3.36
N GLN A 54 -9.74 6.48 4.56
CA GLN A 54 -9.10 7.73 4.98
C GLN A 54 -7.69 7.45 5.44
N ILE A 55 -6.74 8.22 4.93
CA ILE A 55 -5.32 8.10 5.27
C ILE A 55 -5.12 8.59 6.71
N THR A 56 -4.53 7.75 7.55
CA THR A 56 -4.30 8.05 8.96
C THR A 56 -2.83 8.26 9.30
N ASN A 57 -1.92 7.75 8.49
CA ASN A 57 -0.48 7.94 8.69
C ASN A 57 0.24 7.86 7.35
N VAL A 58 1.30 8.66 7.20
CA VAL A 58 2.14 8.69 6.01
C VAL A 58 3.59 8.81 6.46
N ARG A 59 4.44 7.92 5.96
CA ARG A 59 5.88 7.99 6.25
C ARG A 59 6.69 7.44 5.09
N LYS A 60 8.00 7.67 5.14
CA LYS A 60 8.96 7.16 4.17
C LYS A 60 9.84 6.11 4.82
N SER A 61 10.20 5.10 4.06
CA SER A 61 11.17 4.10 4.49
C SER A 61 11.86 3.52 3.25
N SER A 62 13.15 3.24 3.34
CA SER A 62 13.78 2.42 2.30
C SER A 62 13.19 1.01 2.32
N PHE A 63 13.19 0.34 1.18
CA PHE A 63 12.70 -1.03 1.09
C PHE A 63 13.38 -1.95 2.13
N CYS A 64 14.71 -1.83 2.26
CA CYS A 64 15.47 -2.70 3.17
C CYS A 64 15.21 -2.41 4.66
N ASP A 65 14.62 -1.27 5.01
CA ASP A 65 14.30 -0.92 6.39
C ASP A 65 12.87 -1.29 6.78
N ILE A 66 12.08 -1.83 5.86
CA ILE A 66 10.73 -2.31 6.17
C ILE A 66 10.83 -3.46 7.18
N ASP A 67 9.98 -3.45 8.19
CA ASP A 67 9.96 -4.41 9.27
C ASP A 67 8.73 -5.32 9.22
N GLU A 68 8.71 -6.29 10.14
CA GLU A 68 7.61 -7.25 10.23
C GLU A 68 6.28 -6.59 10.62
N GLN A 69 6.35 -5.52 11.41
CA GLN A 69 5.16 -4.77 11.78
C GLN A 69 4.46 -4.19 10.55
N TRP A 70 5.22 -3.64 9.62
CA TRP A 70 4.65 -3.12 8.37
C TRP A 70 4.04 -4.24 7.51
N ALA A 71 4.70 -5.40 7.46
CA ALA A 71 4.14 -6.55 6.74
C ALA A 71 2.76 -6.93 7.28
N LYS A 72 2.57 -6.87 8.59
CA LYS A 72 1.26 -7.13 9.22
C LYS A 72 0.24 -6.07 8.89
N ILE A 73 0.66 -4.80 8.84
CA ILE A 73 -0.23 -3.69 8.46
C ILE A 73 -0.74 -3.87 7.02
N GLU A 74 0.13 -4.28 6.10
CA GLU A 74 -0.31 -4.57 4.73
C GLU A 74 -1.17 -5.82 4.64
N GLY A 75 -1.03 -6.76 5.59
CA GLY A 75 -2.01 -7.83 5.80
C GLY A 75 -2.05 -8.93 4.76
N GLU A 76 -0.99 -9.10 3.98
CA GLU A 76 -0.97 -10.03 2.85
C GLU A 76 -0.23 -11.33 3.18
N GLY A 77 -0.63 -12.41 2.51
CA GLY A 77 0.01 -13.70 2.63
C GLY A 77 -0.04 -14.25 4.06
N ASP A 78 1.09 -14.77 4.53
CA ASP A 78 1.24 -15.28 5.89
C ASP A 78 1.62 -14.20 6.91
N LEU A 79 1.57 -12.93 6.51
CA LEU A 79 1.89 -11.75 7.34
C LEU A 79 3.38 -11.63 7.68
N SER A 80 4.25 -12.45 7.08
CA SER A 80 5.68 -12.42 7.36
C SER A 80 6.38 -11.33 6.54
N LEU A 81 7.49 -10.84 7.08
CA LEU A 81 8.36 -9.92 6.37
C LEU A 81 8.94 -10.56 5.10
N LYS A 82 9.27 -11.84 5.18
CA LYS A 82 9.82 -12.56 4.03
C LYS A 82 8.84 -12.59 2.86
N TYR A 83 7.56 -12.89 3.14
CA TYR A 83 6.52 -12.85 2.10
C TYR A 83 6.41 -11.43 1.51
N TRP A 84 6.34 -10.44 2.38
CA TRP A 84 6.23 -9.03 1.95
C TRP A 84 7.41 -8.65 1.04
N GLN A 85 8.63 -8.99 1.45
CA GLN A 85 9.83 -8.66 0.67
C GLN A 85 9.82 -9.31 -0.71
N ASN A 86 9.47 -10.60 -0.77
CA ASN A 86 9.47 -11.34 -2.03
C ASN A 86 8.46 -10.78 -3.01
N VAL A 87 7.25 -10.54 -2.56
CA VAL A 87 6.16 -10.04 -3.40
C VAL A 87 6.43 -8.62 -3.87
N HIS A 88 6.83 -7.74 -2.94
CA HIS A 88 7.00 -6.33 -3.26
C HIS A 88 8.28 -6.06 -4.05
N LYS A 89 9.33 -6.85 -3.85
CA LYS A 89 10.54 -6.74 -4.66
C LYS A 89 10.23 -7.01 -6.13
N GLU A 90 9.50 -8.07 -6.41
CA GLU A 90 9.08 -8.39 -7.77
C GLU A 90 8.19 -7.29 -8.36
N PHE A 91 7.24 -6.82 -7.58
CA PHE A 91 6.34 -5.74 -8.00
C PHE A 91 7.12 -4.47 -8.36
N PHE A 92 8.04 -4.03 -7.50
CA PHE A 92 8.79 -2.80 -7.74
C PHE A 92 9.81 -2.95 -8.88
N ILE A 93 10.40 -4.11 -9.07
CA ILE A 93 11.29 -4.37 -10.22
C ILE A 93 10.50 -4.26 -11.52
N ASN A 94 9.26 -4.76 -11.55
CA ASN A 94 8.40 -4.63 -12.74
C ASN A 94 8.05 -3.16 -13.03
N GLU A 95 7.85 -2.35 -12.01
CA GLU A 95 7.59 -0.92 -12.17
C GLU A 95 8.85 -0.11 -12.54
N LYS A 96 9.97 -0.48 -11.94
CA LYS A 96 11.24 0.22 -12.06
C LYS A 96 12.34 -0.81 -12.21
N PRO A 97 12.76 -1.15 -13.46
CA PRO A 97 13.72 -2.24 -13.68
C PRO A 97 15.06 -2.09 -12.97
N ASP A 98 15.48 -0.86 -12.68
CA ASP A 98 16.69 -0.59 -11.91
C ASP A 98 16.42 -0.39 -10.41
N PHE A 99 15.30 -0.91 -9.91
CA PHE A 99 14.94 -0.83 -8.49
C PHE A 99 16.02 -1.48 -7.62
N GLU A 100 16.39 -0.78 -6.54
CA GLU A 100 17.34 -1.27 -5.53
C GLU A 100 16.67 -1.28 -4.16
N THR A 101 17.14 -2.17 -3.28
CA THR A 101 16.57 -2.30 -1.93
C THR A 101 16.80 -1.07 -1.06
N THR A 102 17.68 -0.17 -1.46
CA THR A 102 17.87 1.11 -0.81
C THR A 102 16.91 2.19 -1.29
N ASP A 103 16.12 1.90 -2.33
CA ASP A 103 15.14 2.86 -2.85
C ASP A 103 14.07 3.18 -1.80
N MET A 104 13.63 4.43 -1.82
CA MET A 104 12.68 4.94 -0.84
C MET A 104 11.25 4.61 -1.25
N LEU A 105 10.46 4.19 -0.27
CA LEU A 105 9.03 3.93 -0.41
C LEU A 105 8.22 4.95 0.37
N GLU A 106 7.02 5.18 -0.09
CA GLU A 106 5.98 5.90 0.66
C GLU A 106 5.06 4.87 1.30
N LEU A 107 4.87 4.96 2.62
CA LEU A 107 4.03 4.04 3.39
C LEU A 107 2.79 4.77 3.87
N ASN A 108 1.63 4.29 3.49
CA ASN A 108 0.34 4.89 3.86
C ASN A 108 -0.47 3.91 4.70
N GLU A 109 -0.84 4.32 5.91
CA GLU A 109 -1.85 3.60 6.70
C GLU A 109 -3.19 4.27 6.52
N PHE A 110 -4.26 3.48 6.60
CA PHE A 110 -5.60 3.98 6.38
C PHE A 110 -6.63 3.19 7.19
N VAL A 111 -7.82 3.75 7.29
CA VAL A 111 -9.00 3.09 7.86
C VAL A 111 -10.12 3.13 6.85
N VAL A 112 -11.00 2.13 6.89
CA VAL A 112 -12.23 2.12 6.09
C VAL A 112 -13.21 3.09 6.72
N ILE A 113 -13.79 3.97 5.91
CA ILE A 113 -14.88 4.86 6.28
C ILE A 113 -16.03 4.63 5.30
N ASN A 114 -17.21 4.69 5.74
CA ASN A 114 -18.36 4.45 4.85
C ASN A 114 -19.12 5.71 4.53
#